data_046c4d5f343d9610945c9c302b821d2a
#
_entry.id   046c4d5f343d9610945c9c302b821d2a
#
_cell.length_a   1.000
_cell.length_b   1.000
_cell.length_c   1.000
_cell.angle_alpha   90.00
_cell.angle_beta   90.00
_cell.angle_gamma   90.00
#
_symmetry.space_group_name_H-M   'P 1'
#
loop_
_entity.id
_entity.type
_entity.pdbx_description
1 polymer ?
#
loop_
_entity_poly.entity_id
_entity_poly.type
_entity_poly.pdbx_seq_one_letter_code
_entity_poly.pdbx_strand_id
1 'polypeptide(L)'
;MNYVVWDCETDSAQTDWATMLEVGAILLDNNFNEIERFEARCRLPKDRVPFPTALCINKSNVDLLTKGNFSHYQMIGMIEEKFISWAQKGPLTFLGYSSINFDDEVLRKEFFKSLRKPYLTNTGGNVRHDALNIVRAAFAIDDEVLKTELNDKGNKSMKLESLSRLNGINSAGAHNALFDTVLTVKVLDLIKNKQPNLWPEYIKTSSKVVVENIVQQEKIITLNEYFYGKSKLYLCAPLHPKSFKHPVYQWAQAIDLRVNVELIQDFSYEDLKKEMKKSPKFLRTIRSNKAPIILDKSYAMKIEPYSNLDPNLIMKRAEIVKTNEKLSNDICNILREAAEEKAETSSQEDPEPEETIYSGGLDYLKTDGYHFEKFHQADWPEKFRMLDKFKDDRMISFGQKLIFNEAPEILPKEMHKKIKRKIAERILSTNKEKWTTIEDFHLDWVNLYENDDKMFSFSNKDEKLKFLDGIKEYVDNLEQTYQDA
;
A
#
# COMPACT_ATOMS: atom_id res chain seq x y z
N MET A 1 20.81 3.50 9.92
CA MET A 1 19.42 3.96 9.86
C MET A 1 18.57 2.91 10.58
N ASN A 2 17.71 3.33 11.50
CA ASN A 2 16.83 2.41 12.22
C ASN A 2 15.63 2.02 11.35
N TYR A 3 14.99 0.91 11.70
CA TYR A 3 13.82 0.39 11.00
C TYR A 3 12.58 0.53 11.87
N VAL A 4 11.44 0.83 11.24
CA VAL A 4 10.11 0.64 11.83
C VAL A 4 9.42 -0.45 11.02
N VAL A 5 9.28 -1.62 11.60
CA VAL A 5 8.44 -2.67 11.01
C VAL A 5 7.05 -2.52 11.56
N TRP A 6 6.03 -2.51 10.71
CA TRP A 6 4.66 -2.23 11.10
C TRP A 6 3.64 -2.90 10.21
N ASP A 7 2.45 -3.06 10.74
CA ASP A 7 1.30 -3.69 10.11
C ASP A 7 0.00 -3.06 10.62
N CYS A 8 -1.11 -3.18 9.88
CA CYS A 8 -2.41 -2.70 10.34
C CYS A 8 -3.56 -3.64 9.94
N GLU A 9 -4.59 -3.68 10.79
CA GLU A 9 -5.85 -4.35 10.50
C GLU A 9 -6.94 -3.31 10.15
N THR A 10 -7.79 -3.66 9.19
CA THR A 10 -8.80 -2.74 8.65
C THR A 10 -10.20 -3.38 8.62
N ASP A 11 -11.22 -2.52 8.49
CA ASP A 11 -12.61 -2.94 8.31
C ASP A 11 -12.96 -3.40 6.90
N SER A 12 -12.09 -3.13 5.91
CA SER A 12 -12.30 -3.48 4.50
C SER A 12 -11.00 -3.43 3.70
N ALA A 13 -11.01 -3.95 2.46
CA ALA A 13 -9.83 -4.01 1.59
C ALA A 13 -9.67 -2.79 0.65
N GLN A 14 -10.66 -1.89 0.57
CA GLN A 14 -10.62 -0.74 -0.33
C GLN A 14 -9.94 0.45 0.31
N THR A 15 -8.70 0.72 -0.06
CA THR A 15 -7.82 1.66 0.64
C THR A 15 -8.34 3.10 0.77
N ASP A 16 -9.21 3.59 -0.13
CA ASP A 16 -9.84 4.92 -0.02
C ASP A 16 -10.91 4.95 1.08
N TRP A 17 -11.55 3.82 1.31
CA TRP A 17 -12.71 3.66 2.16
C TRP A 17 -12.45 2.84 3.42
N ALA A 18 -11.36 2.09 3.45
CA ALA A 18 -10.97 1.32 4.62
C ALA A 18 -10.75 2.20 5.84
N THR A 19 -11.16 1.70 7.00
CA THR A 19 -10.87 2.27 8.32
C THR A 19 -9.84 1.40 9.00
N MET A 20 -8.73 1.99 9.43
CA MET A 20 -7.73 1.30 10.25
C MET A 20 -8.31 1.04 11.64
N LEU A 21 -8.37 -0.22 12.06
CA LEU A 21 -8.91 -0.65 13.36
C LEU A 21 -7.81 -0.93 14.37
N GLU A 22 -6.67 -1.39 13.90
CA GLU A 22 -5.53 -1.77 14.74
C GLU A 22 -4.22 -1.45 14.02
N VAL A 23 -3.18 -1.14 14.78
CA VAL A 23 -1.81 -0.96 14.31
C VAL A 23 -0.86 -1.66 15.26
N GLY A 24 0.13 -2.36 14.71
CA GLY A 24 1.28 -2.87 15.42
C GLY A 24 2.57 -2.35 14.78
N ALA A 25 3.52 -1.88 15.58
CA ALA A 25 4.78 -1.37 15.07
C ALA A 25 5.94 -1.66 16.04
N ILE A 26 7.12 -1.97 15.49
CA ILE A 26 8.34 -2.23 16.26
C ILE A 26 9.46 -1.37 15.68
N LEU A 27 10.08 -0.55 16.54
CA LEU A 27 11.30 0.17 16.24
C LEU A 27 12.50 -0.74 16.49
N LEU A 28 13.34 -0.91 15.48
CA LEU A 28 14.55 -1.73 15.51
C LEU A 28 15.80 -0.88 15.25
N ASP A 29 16.92 -1.28 15.86
CA ASP A 29 18.23 -0.76 15.47
C ASP A 29 18.73 -1.38 14.13
N ASN A 30 19.93 -0.96 13.69
CA ASN A 30 20.56 -1.48 12.47
C ASN A 30 20.84 -2.99 12.50
N ASN A 31 20.92 -3.57 13.70
CA ASN A 31 21.20 -4.99 13.91
C ASN A 31 19.93 -5.82 14.07
N PHE A 32 18.75 -5.20 13.94
CA PHE A 32 17.45 -5.80 14.18
C PHE A 32 17.14 -6.09 15.65
N ASN A 33 17.85 -5.45 16.59
CA ASN A 33 17.46 -5.49 17.99
C ASN A 33 16.26 -4.56 18.21
N GLU A 34 15.27 -5.04 18.92
CA GLU A 34 14.10 -4.25 19.30
C GLU A 34 14.48 -3.14 20.29
N ILE A 35 14.11 -1.90 19.96
CA ILE A 35 14.28 -0.73 20.80
C ILE A 35 12.97 -0.42 21.54
N GLU A 36 11.85 -0.46 20.83
CA GLU A 36 10.53 -0.10 21.35
C GLU A 36 9.45 -0.74 20.48
N ARG A 37 8.29 -1.03 21.07
CA ARG A 37 7.09 -1.44 20.32
C ARG A 37 5.91 -0.55 20.65
N PHE A 38 4.97 -0.51 19.72
CA PHE A 38 3.74 0.25 19.81
C PHE A 38 2.59 -0.58 19.27
N GLU A 39 1.48 -0.55 19.97
CA GLU A 39 0.22 -1.18 19.57
C GLU A 39 -0.93 -0.25 19.96
N ALA A 40 -1.90 -0.11 19.08
CA ALA A 40 -3.12 0.60 19.37
C ALA A 40 -4.29 0.00 18.57
N ARG A 41 -5.48 0.02 19.19
CA ARG A 41 -6.74 -0.41 18.57
C ARG A 41 -7.82 0.61 18.89
N CYS A 42 -8.71 0.86 17.92
CA CYS A 42 -9.80 1.83 18.06
C CYS A 42 -11.18 1.20 17.87
N ARG A 43 -12.20 1.96 18.26
CA ARG A 43 -13.60 1.69 17.87
C ARG A 43 -13.81 2.06 16.41
N LEU A 44 -14.72 1.34 15.74
CA LEU A 44 -15.18 1.71 14.42
C LEU A 44 -15.96 3.04 14.48
N PRO A 45 -15.73 4.00 13.58
CA PRO A 45 -16.54 5.20 13.46
C PRO A 45 -18.01 4.87 13.18
N LYS A 46 -18.93 5.68 13.72
CA LYS A 46 -20.38 5.45 13.63
C LYS A 46 -20.96 5.58 12.23
N ASP A 47 -20.21 6.16 11.31
CA ASP A 47 -20.58 6.36 9.90
C ASP A 47 -20.05 5.27 8.98
N ARG A 48 -19.61 4.12 9.53
CA ARG A 48 -18.94 3.07 8.76
C ARG A 48 -19.67 1.73 8.85
N VAL A 49 -19.82 1.08 7.71
CA VAL A 49 -20.26 -0.31 7.60
C VAL A 49 -19.02 -1.16 7.35
N PRO A 50 -18.67 -2.10 8.25
CA PRO A 50 -17.51 -2.96 8.06
C PRO A 50 -17.81 -4.09 7.08
N PHE A 51 -16.77 -4.69 6.49
CA PHE A 51 -16.91 -5.84 5.60
C PHE A 51 -16.74 -7.16 6.38
N PRO A 52 -17.74 -8.05 6.44
CA PRO A 52 -17.71 -9.26 7.29
C PRO A 52 -16.47 -10.12 7.13
N THR A 53 -16.04 -10.36 5.87
CA THR A 53 -14.82 -11.15 5.60
C THR A 53 -13.58 -10.52 6.27
N ALA A 54 -13.41 -9.18 6.24
CA ALA A 54 -12.28 -8.51 6.89
C ALA A 54 -12.33 -8.72 8.41
N LEU A 55 -13.52 -8.56 9.02
CA LEU A 55 -13.70 -8.77 10.46
C LEU A 55 -13.44 -10.22 10.88
N CYS A 56 -13.81 -11.21 10.04
CA CYS A 56 -13.51 -12.62 10.29
C CYS A 56 -12.01 -12.91 10.24
N ILE A 57 -11.26 -12.28 9.34
CA ILE A 57 -9.81 -12.43 9.20
C ILE A 57 -9.12 -11.91 10.46
N ASN A 58 -9.39 -10.65 10.86
CA ASN A 58 -8.72 -10.00 11.97
C ASN A 58 -9.42 -10.16 13.33
N LYS A 59 -10.46 -10.99 13.40
CA LYS A 59 -11.21 -11.30 14.65
C LYS A 59 -11.79 -10.07 15.36
N SER A 60 -12.10 -9.00 14.62
CA SER A 60 -12.72 -7.79 15.18
C SER A 60 -14.20 -8.02 15.49
N ASN A 61 -14.49 -8.54 16.67
CA ASN A 61 -15.86 -8.74 17.16
C ASN A 61 -16.52 -7.42 17.60
N VAL A 62 -17.83 -7.48 17.89
CA VAL A 62 -18.62 -6.29 18.27
C VAL A 62 -18.04 -5.54 19.46
N ASP A 63 -17.52 -6.24 20.47
CA ASP A 63 -16.91 -5.58 21.63
C ASP A 63 -15.69 -4.75 21.23
N LEU A 64 -14.85 -5.26 20.34
CA LEU A 64 -13.71 -4.52 19.81
C LEU A 64 -14.14 -3.34 18.94
N LEU A 65 -15.21 -3.49 18.16
CA LEU A 65 -15.74 -2.42 17.29
C LEU A 65 -16.42 -1.29 18.08
N THR A 66 -16.99 -1.58 19.27
CA THR A 66 -17.84 -0.63 19.99
C THR A 66 -17.24 -0.13 21.31
N LYS A 67 -16.48 -0.97 22.01
CA LYS A 67 -15.98 -0.70 23.37
C LYS A 67 -14.47 -0.45 23.44
N GLY A 68 -13.79 -0.32 22.31
CA GLY A 68 -12.35 -0.01 22.29
C GLY A 68 -12.02 1.27 23.07
N ASN A 69 -10.83 1.31 23.70
CA ASN A 69 -10.41 2.40 24.57
C ASN A 69 -10.29 3.75 23.84
N PHE A 70 -9.95 3.71 22.54
CA PHE A 70 -9.71 4.90 21.74
C PHE A 70 -10.74 5.02 20.62
N SER A 71 -11.10 6.26 20.28
CA SER A 71 -11.74 6.51 19.00
C SER A 71 -10.75 6.36 17.86
N HIS A 72 -11.27 6.25 16.64
CA HIS A 72 -10.42 6.19 15.43
C HIS A 72 -9.53 7.45 15.32
N TYR A 73 -10.11 8.65 15.53
CA TYR A 73 -9.35 9.90 15.51
C TYR A 73 -8.21 9.94 16.53
N GLN A 74 -8.44 9.43 17.76
CA GLN A 74 -7.41 9.33 18.79
C GLN A 74 -6.30 8.38 18.38
N MET A 75 -6.65 7.18 17.86
CA MET A 75 -5.65 6.20 17.44
C MET A 75 -4.76 6.74 16.29
N ILE A 76 -5.35 7.39 15.28
CA ILE A 76 -4.57 7.99 14.20
C ILE A 76 -3.62 9.08 14.73
N GLY A 77 -4.03 9.85 15.74
CA GLY A 77 -3.15 10.78 16.45
C GLY A 77 -1.99 10.10 17.14
N MET A 78 -2.25 9.03 17.88
CA MET A 78 -1.22 8.25 18.58
C MET A 78 -0.18 7.66 17.61
N ILE A 79 -0.61 7.20 16.44
CA ILE A 79 0.29 6.69 15.38
C ILE A 79 1.21 7.82 14.90
N GLU A 80 0.64 8.99 14.57
CA GLU A 80 1.43 10.15 14.13
C GLU A 80 2.45 10.57 15.19
N GLU A 81 2.04 10.76 16.42
CA GLU A 81 2.90 11.14 17.55
C GLU A 81 4.02 10.12 17.78
N LYS A 82 3.70 8.83 17.76
CA LYS A 82 4.68 7.76 17.96
C LYS A 82 5.73 7.75 16.84
N PHE A 83 5.31 7.77 15.58
CA PHE A 83 6.22 7.75 14.44
C PHE A 83 7.08 9.02 14.36
N ILE A 84 6.52 10.19 14.69
CA ILE A 84 7.30 11.44 14.82
C ILE A 84 8.33 11.31 15.94
N SER A 85 7.96 10.81 17.12
CA SER A 85 8.88 10.65 18.25
C SER A 85 10.07 9.73 17.93
N TRP A 86 9.82 8.65 17.19
CA TRP A 86 10.87 7.75 16.74
C TRP A 86 11.79 8.40 15.70
N ALA A 87 11.22 9.19 14.79
CA ALA A 87 11.97 9.91 13.75
C ALA A 87 12.81 11.08 14.30
N GLN A 88 12.55 11.59 15.50
CA GLN A 88 13.38 12.61 16.15
C GLN A 88 14.82 12.16 16.41
N LYS A 89 15.04 10.85 16.55
CA LYS A 89 16.38 10.26 16.76
C LYS A 89 17.16 10.06 15.45
N GLY A 90 16.57 10.39 14.32
CA GLY A 90 17.12 10.28 12.97
C GLY A 90 16.16 9.64 11.98
N PRO A 91 16.47 9.70 10.68
CA PRO A 91 15.62 9.12 9.63
C PRO A 91 15.40 7.61 9.82
N LEU A 92 14.20 7.16 9.44
CA LEU A 92 13.73 5.78 9.61
C LEU A 92 13.44 5.12 8.25
N THR A 93 13.65 3.80 8.19
CA THR A 93 13.11 2.97 7.11
C THR A 93 11.86 2.26 7.59
N PHE A 94 10.71 2.60 7.03
CA PHE A 94 9.45 1.93 7.32
C PHE A 94 9.31 0.68 6.45
N LEU A 95 8.95 -0.44 7.07
CA LEU A 95 8.83 -1.76 6.46
C LEU A 95 7.52 -2.41 6.89
N GLY A 96 6.75 -2.92 5.95
CA GLY A 96 5.61 -3.79 6.23
C GLY A 96 5.56 -4.94 5.24
N TYR A 97 4.77 -5.95 5.49
CA TYR A 97 4.63 -7.10 4.61
C TYR A 97 3.52 -6.86 3.57
N SER A 98 3.89 -6.63 2.31
CA SER A 98 2.97 -6.17 1.24
C SER A 98 2.42 -4.76 1.45
N SER A 99 3.04 -3.97 2.33
CA SER A 99 2.52 -2.72 2.87
C SER A 99 2.44 -1.57 1.87
N ILE A 100 3.36 -1.48 0.91
CA ILE A 100 3.42 -0.34 -0.02
C ILE A 100 2.14 -0.14 -0.84
N ASN A 101 1.37 -1.20 -1.07
CA ASN A 101 0.14 -1.12 -1.85
C ASN A 101 -1.12 -1.15 -0.99
N PHE A 102 -1.02 -1.43 0.31
CA PHE A 102 -2.15 -1.51 1.22
C PHE A 102 -1.93 -0.65 2.48
N ASP A 103 -1.19 -1.11 3.47
CA ASP A 103 -1.04 -0.43 4.77
C ASP A 103 -0.56 1.01 4.64
N ASP A 104 0.49 1.23 3.85
CA ASP A 104 1.01 2.58 3.58
C ASP A 104 -0.02 3.48 2.87
N GLU A 105 -0.86 2.93 2.00
CA GLU A 105 -1.92 3.68 1.33
C GLU A 105 -3.06 3.98 2.31
N VAL A 106 -3.46 3.01 3.14
CA VAL A 106 -4.47 3.20 4.19
C VAL A 106 -3.99 4.28 5.16
N LEU A 107 -2.79 4.16 5.75
CA LEU A 107 -2.27 5.13 6.70
C LEU A 107 -2.21 6.55 6.11
N ARG A 108 -1.74 6.67 4.87
CA ARG A 108 -1.67 7.96 4.17
C ARG A 108 -3.04 8.61 4.02
N LYS A 109 -4.05 7.81 3.66
CA LYS A 109 -5.43 8.27 3.48
C LYS A 109 -6.10 8.55 4.82
N GLU A 110 -5.78 7.79 5.86
CA GLU A 110 -6.23 8.08 7.23
C GLU A 110 -5.66 9.41 7.75
N PHE A 111 -4.38 9.69 7.52
CA PHE A 111 -3.81 10.99 7.84
C PHE A 111 -4.48 12.11 7.04
N PHE A 112 -4.74 11.94 5.74
CA PHE A 112 -5.44 12.91 4.91
C PHE A 112 -6.84 13.19 5.43
N LYS A 113 -7.65 12.16 5.68
CA LYS A 113 -9.02 12.27 6.20
C LYS A 113 -9.07 12.84 7.62
N SER A 114 -7.99 12.71 8.38
CA SER A 114 -7.86 13.21 9.76
C SER A 114 -7.16 14.57 9.88
N LEU A 115 -7.01 15.32 8.78
CA LEU A 115 -6.34 16.63 8.75
C LEU A 115 -4.88 16.56 9.23
N ARG A 116 -4.14 15.53 8.81
CA ARG A 116 -2.74 15.31 9.14
C ARG A 116 -1.88 15.27 7.87
N LYS A 117 -0.57 15.37 8.03
CA LYS A 117 0.35 15.30 6.88
C LYS A 117 0.47 13.86 6.38
N PRO A 118 0.04 13.55 5.13
CA PRO A 118 -0.13 12.17 4.67
C PRO A 118 1.18 11.41 4.37
N TYR A 119 2.31 12.12 4.27
CA TYR A 119 3.57 11.54 3.79
C TYR A 119 4.62 11.36 4.89
N LEU A 120 4.21 11.17 6.15
CA LEU A 120 5.11 11.02 7.31
C LEU A 120 6.17 9.92 7.11
N THR A 121 5.77 8.77 6.55
CA THR A 121 6.64 7.60 6.37
C THR A 121 7.68 7.74 5.25
N ASN A 122 7.58 8.81 4.42
CA ASN A 122 8.48 9.01 3.29
C ASN A 122 8.88 10.49 3.07
N THR A 123 8.86 11.29 4.14
CA THR A 123 9.34 12.68 4.18
C THR A 123 10.26 12.89 5.37
N GLY A 124 10.95 14.03 5.45
CA GLY A 124 11.87 14.31 6.56
C GLY A 124 13.08 13.38 6.61
N GLY A 125 13.45 12.75 5.49
CA GLY A 125 14.52 11.75 5.40
C GLY A 125 14.04 10.31 5.63
N ASN A 126 12.80 10.12 6.07
CA ASN A 126 12.20 8.78 6.17
C ASN A 126 12.01 8.18 4.78
N VAL A 127 12.16 6.86 4.70
CA VAL A 127 11.97 6.06 3.48
C VAL A 127 11.14 4.82 3.78
N ARG A 128 10.57 4.23 2.72
CA ARG A 128 9.71 3.04 2.82
C ARG A 128 10.26 1.89 2.01
N HIS A 129 10.06 0.69 2.51
CA HIS A 129 10.31 -0.53 1.76
C HIS A 129 9.22 -1.56 2.03
N ASP A 130 9.18 -2.62 1.20
CA ASP A 130 8.21 -3.70 1.32
C ASP A 130 8.93 -5.03 1.59
N ALA A 131 8.62 -5.63 2.72
CA ALA A 131 9.23 -6.91 3.12
C ALA A 131 8.93 -8.03 2.12
N LEU A 132 7.74 -8.05 1.51
CA LEU A 132 7.40 -9.03 0.48
C LEU A 132 8.26 -8.87 -0.79
N ASN A 133 8.63 -7.64 -1.17
CA ASN A 133 9.54 -7.41 -2.30
C ASN A 133 10.95 -7.97 -1.97
N ILE A 134 11.41 -7.81 -0.73
CA ILE A 134 12.68 -8.40 -0.27
C ILE A 134 12.61 -9.94 -0.31
N VAL A 135 11.54 -10.53 0.22
CA VAL A 135 11.31 -11.99 0.16
C VAL A 135 11.33 -12.50 -1.28
N ARG A 136 10.63 -11.82 -2.19
CA ARG A 136 10.60 -12.17 -3.62
C ARG A 136 11.98 -12.12 -4.26
N ALA A 137 12.75 -11.09 -3.97
CA ALA A 137 14.11 -10.96 -4.49
C ALA A 137 15.05 -12.02 -3.90
N ALA A 138 14.93 -12.31 -2.62
CA ALA A 138 15.71 -13.33 -1.95
C ALA A 138 15.50 -14.71 -2.59
N PHE A 139 14.24 -15.10 -2.88
CA PHE A 139 13.92 -16.32 -3.61
C PHE A 139 14.37 -16.31 -5.08
N ALA A 140 14.40 -15.14 -5.74
CA ALA A 140 14.89 -15.05 -7.12
C ALA A 140 16.40 -15.27 -7.24
N ILE A 141 17.14 -15.05 -6.16
CA ILE A 141 18.60 -15.23 -6.09
C ILE A 141 18.95 -16.63 -5.58
N ASP A 142 18.24 -17.08 -4.55
CA ASP A 142 18.43 -18.39 -3.93
C ASP A 142 17.05 -19.02 -3.65
N ASP A 143 16.69 -20.01 -4.47
CA ASP A 143 15.39 -20.67 -4.39
C ASP A 143 15.15 -21.46 -3.09
N GLU A 144 16.24 -21.73 -2.33
CA GLU A 144 16.25 -22.45 -1.06
C GLU A 144 16.43 -21.52 0.16
N VAL A 145 16.41 -20.19 -0.03
CA VAL A 145 16.66 -19.20 1.04
C VAL A 145 15.74 -19.38 2.26
N LEU A 146 14.48 -19.68 2.04
CA LEU A 146 13.49 -20.01 3.06
C LEU A 146 12.71 -21.25 2.65
N LYS A 147 12.24 -22.04 3.63
CA LYS A 147 11.29 -23.11 3.40
C LYS A 147 9.92 -22.52 3.07
N THR A 148 9.24 -23.04 2.07
CA THR A 148 7.90 -22.62 1.68
C THR A 148 7.11 -23.79 1.12
N GLU A 149 5.79 -23.68 1.11
CA GLU A 149 4.87 -24.62 0.46
C GLU A 149 4.47 -24.13 -0.94
N LEU A 150 3.94 -25.02 -1.74
CA LEU A 150 3.35 -24.65 -3.03
C LEU A 150 1.88 -24.29 -2.83
N ASN A 151 1.43 -23.24 -3.51
CA ASN A 151 0.02 -22.92 -3.60
C ASN A 151 -0.71 -23.81 -4.63
N ASP A 152 -2.04 -23.69 -4.74
CA ASP A 152 -2.88 -24.51 -5.63
C ASP A 152 -2.48 -24.42 -7.13
N LYS A 153 -1.71 -23.39 -7.51
CA LYS A 153 -1.19 -23.20 -8.86
C LYS A 153 0.23 -23.75 -9.03
N GLY A 154 0.77 -24.44 -8.04
CA GLY A 154 2.12 -25.01 -8.06
C GLY A 154 3.24 -23.95 -7.93
N ASN A 155 2.95 -22.74 -7.51
CA ASN A 155 3.95 -21.71 -7.24
C ASN A 155 4.28 -21.65 -5.73
N LYS A 156 5.49 -21.23 -5.40
CA LYS A 156 5.91 -21.00 -4.00
C LYS A 156 4.98 -19.99 -3.31
N SER A 157 4.44 -20.38 -2.17
CA SER A 157 3.65 -19.48 -1.32
C SER A 157 4.58 -18.47 -0.64
N MET A 158 4.22 -17.20 -0.72
CA MET A 158 4.92 -16.12 -0.02
C MET A 158 4.03 -15.47 1.05
N LYS A 159 3.06 -16.25 1.58
CA LYS A 159 2.25 -15.83 2.71
C LYS A 159 3.10 -15.78 3.97
N LEU A 160 3.01 -14.70 4.73
CA LEU A 160 3.81 -14.47 5.94
C LEU A 160 3.65 -15.61 6.96
N GLU A 161 2.42 -16.04 7.20
CA GLU A 161 2.10 -17.14 8.10
C GLU A 161 2.78 -18.48 7.68
N SER A 162 2.66 -18.86 6.39
CA SER A 162 3.29 -20.08 5.86
C SER A 162 4.80 -20.04 5.96
N LEU A 163 5.41 -18.91 5.55
CA LEU A 163 6.86 -18.72 5.65
C LEU A 163 7.32 -18.81 7.11
N SER A 164 6.62 -18.16 8.01
CA SER A 164 6.94 -18.18 9.44
C SER A 164 6.88 -19.59 9.99
N ARG A 165 5.77 -20.28 9.83
CA ARG A 165 5.54 -21.65 10.33
C ARG A 165 6.59 -22.63 9.81
N LEU A 166 6.89 -22.64 8.52
CA LEU A 166 7.80 -23.58 7.90
C LEU A 166 9.28 -23.33 8.25
N ASN A 167 9.61 -22.10 8.67
CA ASN A 167 10.96 -21.75 9.11
C ASN A 167 11.11 -21.69 10.63
N GLY A 168 10.21 -22.37 11.38
CA GLY A 168 10.33 -22.54 12.84
C GLY A 168 9.94 -21.32 13.66
N ILE A 169 9.23 -20.34 13.05
CA ILE A 169 8.67 -19.19 13.74
C ILE A 169 7.24 -19.55 14.15
N ASN A 170 6.91 -19.42 15.45
CA ASN A 170 5.55 -19.66 15.92
C ASN A 170 4.60 -18.62 15.30
N SER A 171 3.62 -19.08 14.54
CA SER A 171 2.61 -18.26 13.86
C SER A 171 1.21 -18.35 14.48
N ALA A 172 1.06 -19.00 15.64
CA ALA A 172 -0.20 -19.05 16.37
C ALA A 172 -0.52 -17.67 16.95
N GLY A 173 -1.48 -16.95 16.34
CA GLY A 173 -1.83 -15.57 16.65
C GLY A 173 -1.77 -14.62 15.43
N ALA A 174 -1.47 -15.15 14.23
CA ALA A 174 -1.58 -14.40 12.98
C ALA A 174 -2.94 -13.67 12.87
N HIS A 175 -2.94 -12.55 12.15
CA HIS A 175 -4.06 -11.60 12.00
C HIS A 175 -4.33 -10.75 13.27
N ASN A 176 -3.26 -10.42 13.98
CA ASN A 176 -3.15 -9.32 14.92
C ASN A 176 -1.97 -8.46 14.47
N ALA A 177 -2.15 -7.16 14.32
CA ALA A 177 -1.17 -6.28 13.69
C ALA A 177 0.21 -6.33 14.35
N LEU A 178 0.31 -6.34 15.69
CA LEU A 178 1.60 -6.44 16.37
C LEU A 178 2.23 -7.83 16.19
N PHE A 179 1.42 -8.89 16.17
CA PHE A 179 1.93 -10.24 15.98
C PHE A 179 2.47 -10.42 14.55
N ASP A 180 1.77 -9.93 13.53
CA ASP A 180 2.22 -9.99 12.12
C ASP A 180 3.46 -9.10 11.89
N THR A 181 3.56 -7.99 12.62
CA THR A 181 4.81 -7.21 12.70
C THR A 181 5.98 -8.05 13.24
N VAL A 182 5.79 -8.80 14.33
CA VAL A 182 6.82 -9.71 14.89
C VAL A 182 7.21 -10.80 13.88
N LEU A 183 6.25 -11.41 13.19
CA LEU A 183 6.52 -12.39 12.14
C LEU A 183 7.36 -11.79 11.01
N THR A 184 7.01 -10.60 10.56
CA THR A 184 7.72 -9.85 9.52
C THR A 184 9.18 -9.58 9.93
N VAL A 185 9.42 -9.12 11.16
CA VAL A 185 10.77 -8.91 11.71
C VAL A 185 11.58 -10.20 11.64
N LYS A 186 11.03 -11.31 12.12
CA LYS A 186 11.73 -12.61 12.16
C LYS A 186 12.03 -13.16 10.76
N VAL A 187 11.10 -13.03 9.80
CA VAL A 187 11.33 -13.46 8.41
C VAL A 187 12.45 -12.61 7.77
N LEU A 188 12.42 -11.28 7.97
CA LEU A 188 13.47 -10.40 7.46
C LEU A 188 14.83 -10.66 8.11
N ASP A 189 14.87 -10.96 9.40
CA ASP A 189 16.10 -11.32 10.10
C ASP A 189 16.70 -12.64 9.57
N LEU A 190 15.87 -13.64 9.28
CA LEU A 190 16.33 -14.87 8.62
C LEU A 190 16.96 -14.58 7.25
N ILE A 191 16.36 -13.73 6.42
CA ILE A 191 16.90 -13.34 5.11
C ILE A 191 18.22 -12.59 5.29
N LYS A 192 18.25 -11.61 6.18
CA LYS A 192 19.45 -10.82 6.49
C LYS A 192 20.63 -11.70 6.93
N ASN A 193 20.36 -12.70 7.77
CA ASN A 193 21.40 -13.63 8.26
C ASN A 193 21.87 -14.63 7.18
N LYS A 194 20.97 -15.08 6.30
CA LYS A 194 21.31 -16.00 5.20
C LYS A 194 21.96 -15.30 4.00
N GLN A 195 21.60 -14.04 3.78
CA GLN A 195 22.08 -13.24 2.64
C GLN A 195 22.66 -11.88 3.11
N PRO A 196 23.66 -11.86 4.03
CA PRO A 196 24.12 -10.63 4.67
C PRO A 196 24.70 -9.60 3.69
N ASN A 197 25.34 -10.06 2.62
CA ASN A 197 25.92 -9.20 1.58
C ASN A 197 24.85 -8.59 0.65
N LEU A 198 23.65 -9.18 0.61
CA LEU A 198 22.53 -8.70 -0.20
C LEU A 198 21.60 -7.75 0.56
N TRP A 199 21.61 -7.80 1.89
CA TRP A 199 20.75 -6.95 2.70
C TRP A 199 20.89 -5.45 2.37
N PRO A 200 22.11 -4.87 2.28
CA PRO A 200 22.28 -3.47 1.87
C PRO A 200 21.72 -3.20 0.45
N GLU A 201 21.86 -4.17 -0.47
CA GLU A 201 21.35 -4.06 -1.84
C GLU A 201 19.83 -4.03 -1.87
N TYR A 202 19.16 -4.82 -1.01
CA TYR A 202 17.70 -4.79 -0.91
C TYR A 202 17.20 -3.44 -0.38
N ILE A 203 17.83 -2.90 0.65
CA ILE A 203 17.38 -1.68 1.33
C ILE A 203 17.73 -0.40 0.58
N LYS A 204 18.76 -0.36 -0.26
CA LYS A 204 19.20 0.87 -0.95
C LYS A 204 18.10 1.53 -1.79
N THR A 205 17.16 0.75 -2.30
CA THR A 205 16.05 1.22 -3.14
C THR A 205 14.80 1.67 -2.39
N SER A 206 14.88 1.82 -1.06
CA SER A 206 13.83 2.42 -0.23
C SER A 206 13.57 3.89 -0.57
N SER A 207 14.57 4.60 -1.09
CA SER A 207 14.49 6.00 -1.48
C SER A 207 14.18 6.16 -2.97
N LYS A 208 13.12 6.90 -3.29
CA LYS A 208 12.78 7.29 -4.67
C LYS A 208 13.96 7.97 -5.38
N VAL A 209 14.66 8.88 -4.69
CA VAL A 209 15.80 9.62 -5.26
C VAL A 209 16.95 8.66 -5.61
N VAL A 210 17.24 7.69 -4.74
CA VAL A 210 18.27 6.68 -5.00
C VAL A 210 17.91 5.83 -6.21
N VAL A 211 16.65 5.38 -6.32
CA VAL A 211 16.18 4.62 -7.49
C VAL A 211 16.33 5.43 -8.78
N GLU A 212 15.92 6.69 -8.77
CA GLU A 212 16.03 7.56 -9.95
C GLU A 212 17.49 7.80 -10.34
N ASN A 213 18.39 8.00 -9.36
CA ASN A 213 19.83 8.14 -9.63
C ASN A 213 20.43 6.85 -10.25
N ILE A 214 20.09 5.67 -9.72
CA ILE A 214 20.53 4.40 -10.29
C ILE A 214 20.09 4.30 -11.76
N VAL A 215 18.82 4.54 -12.04
CA VAL A 215 18.26 4.46 -13.40
C VAL A 215 18.92 5.45 -14.36
N GLN A 216 19.28 6.65 -13.89
CA GLN A 216 19.95 7.65 -14.71
C GLN A 216 21.42 7.33 -14.99
N GLN A 217 22.14 6.81 -14.00
CA GLN A 217 23.59 6.64 -14.06
C GLN A 217 24.00 5.27 -14.66
N GLU A 218 23.28 4.21 -14.24
CA GLU A 218 23.64 2.85 -14.65
C GLU A 218 23.24 2.58 -16.11
N LYS A 219 24.14 1.90 -16.84
CA LYS A 219 23.85 1.41 -18.21
C LYS A 219 23.04 0.12 -18.17
N ILE A 220 23.30 -0.73 -17.19
CA ILE A 220 22.67 -2.04 -17.03
C ILE A 220 22.37 -2.26 -15.56
N ILE A 221 21.16 -2.72 -15.29
CA ILE A 221 20.68 -3.08 -13.96
C ILE A 221 20.06 -4.47 -13.97
N THR A 222 20.02 -5.13 -12.81
CA THR A 222 19.16 -6.27 -12.57
C THR A 222 17.91 -5.80 -11.86
N LEU A 223 16.74 -5.99 -12.48
CA LEU A 223 15.43 -5.66 -11.87
C LEU A 223 14.74 -6.95 -11.42
N ASN A 224 14.29 -7.00 -10.17
CA ASN A 224 13.43 -8.08 -9.70
C ASN A 224 11.96 -7.71 -9.93
N GLU A 225 11.21 -8.62 -10.56
CA GLU A 225 9.77 -8.50 -10.75
C GLU A 225 9.07 -9.82 -10.41
N TYR A 226 7.81 -9.70 -9.97
CA TYR A 226 6.97 -10.84 -9.64
C TYR A 226 5.77 -10.92 -10.59
N PHE A 227 5.75 -11.97 -11.42
CA PHE A 227 4.69 -12.21 -12.39
C PHE A 227 4.23 -13.66 -12.38
N TYR A 228 2.91 -13.86 -12.45
CA TYR A 228 2.28 -15.18 -12.53
C TYR A 228 2.76 -16.15 -11.44
N GLY A 229 2.93 -15.64 -10.22
CA GLY A 229 3.34 -16.45 -9.07
C GLY A 229 4.84 -16.75 -8.98
N LYS A 230 5.67 -16.16 -9.85
CA LYS A 230 7.12 -16.38 -9.87
C LYS A 230 7.89 -15.08 -9.76
N SER A 231 8.93 -15.10 -8.94
CA SER A 231 9.92 -14.04 -8.88
C SER A 231 10.98 -14.24 -9.96
N LYS A 232 11.32 -13.17 -10.69
CA LYS A 232 12.27 -13.23 -11.80
C LYS A 232 13.22 -12.06 -11.77
N LEU A 233 14.47 -12.31 -12.16
CA LEU A 233 15.47 -11.27 -12.39
C LEU A 233 15.53 -10.94 -13.87
N TYR A 234 15.48 -9.66 -14.18
CA TYR A 234 15.59 -9.15 -15.56
C TYR A 234 16.83 -8.28 -15.68
N LEU A 235 17.64 -8.56 -16.70
CA LEU A 235 18.77 -7.71 -17.08
C LEU A 235 18.25 -6.62 -18.00
N CYS A 236 18.28 -5.37 -17.52
CA CYS A 236 17.63 -4.25 -18.20
C CYS A 236 18.60 -3.11 -18.45
N ALA A 237 18.40 -2.41 -19.56
CA ALA A 237 18.99 -1.10 -19.82
C ALA A 237 17.92 -0.02 -19.62
N PRO A 238 18.12 0.94 -18.70
CA PRO A 238 17.26 2.11 -18.60
C PRO A 238 17.29 2.94 -19.88
N LEU A 239 16.15 3.53 -20.26
CA LEU A 239 16.05 4.39 -21.42
C LEU A 239 17.00 5.60 -21.35
N HIS A 240 17.13 6.34 -22.46
CA HIS A 240 17.98 7.51 -22.54
C HIS A 240 17.71 8.52 -21.41
N PRO A 241 18.74 9.10 -20.74
CA PRO A 241 18.57 9.92 -19.52
C PRO A 241 17.61 11.10 -19.64
N LYS A 242 17.43 11.63 -20.85
CA LYS A 242 16.46 12.74 -21.09
C LYS A 242 15.02 12.28 -21.24
N SER A 243 14.79 10.97 -21.57
CA SER A 243 13.49 10.42 -21.94
C SER A 243 13.28 9.03 -21.35
N PHE A 244 13.55 8.87 -20.04
CA PHE A 244 13.44 7.57 -19.39
C PHE A 244 12.18 7.42 -18.54
N LYS A 245 11.37 8.47 -18.39
CA LYS A 245 10.16 8.45 -17.56
C LYS A 245 8.89 8.38 -18.41
N HIS A 246 7.94 7.60 -17.95
CA HIS A 246 6.58 7.63 -18.48
C HIS A 246 6.01 9.05 -18.36
N PRO A 247 5.51 9.67 -19.44
CA PRO A 247 5.13 11.09 -19.43
C PRO A 247 4.06 11.46 -18.42
N VAL A 248 3.09 10.55 -18.20
CA VAL A 248 1.96 10.77 -17.27
C VAL A 248 2.31 10.30 -15.85
N TYR A 249 2.74 9.04 -15.69
CA TYR A 249 2.93 8.43 -14.37
C TYR A 249 4.30 8.68 -13.74
N GLN A 250 5.24 9.27 -14.49
CA GLN A 250 6.61 9.56 -14.04
C GLN A 250 7.41 8.35 -13.55
N TRP A 251 7.01 7.14 -13.94
CA TRP A 251 7.74 5.90 -13.65
C TRP A 251 8.86 5.71 -14.68
N ALA A 252 10.02 5.28 -14.22
CA ALA A 252 11.13 5.00 -15.11
C ALA A 252 10.87 3.77 -15.98
N GLN A 253 11.44 3.78 -17.19
CA GLN A 253 11.29 2.71 -18.17
C GLN A 253 12.66 2.13 -18.51
N ALA A 254 12.72 0.82 -18.74
CA ALA A 254 13.93 0.10 -19.14
C ALA A 254 13.59 -0.98 -20.17
N ILE A 255 14.52 -1.32 -21.03
CA ILE A 255 14.39 -2.41 -21.99
C ILE A 255 15.09 -3.65 -21.45
N ASP A 256 14.40 -4.79 -21.49
CA ASP A 256 14.92 -6.12 -21.20
C ASP A 256 15.94 -6.52 -22.29
N LEU A 257 17.18 -6.76 -21.90
CA LEU A 257 18.30 -6.99 -22.83
C LEU A 257 18.30 -8.38 -23.51
N ARG A 258 17.35 -9.26 -23.17
CA ARG A 258 17.17 -10.52 -23.93
C ARG A 258 16.63 -10.30 -25.35
N VAL A 259 15.93 -9.17 -25.59
CA VAL A 259 15.35 -8.88 -26.89
C VAL A 259 16.41 -8.35 -27.87
N ASN A 260 16.11 -8.47 -29.17
CA ASN A 260 16.98 -7.94 -30.23
C ASN A 260 16.81 -6.42 -30.34
N VAL A 261 17.58 -5.69 -29.52
CA VAL A 261 17.56 -4.23 -29.50
C VAL A 261 18.02 -3.63 -30.81
N GLU A 262 18.95 -4.32 -31.50
CA GLU A 262 19.47 -3.93 -32.81
C GLU A 262 18.36 -3.84 -33.88
N LEU A 263 17.38 -4.74 -33.79
CA LEU A 263 16.21 -4.72 -34.68
C LEU A 263 15.20 -3.64 -34.23
N ILE A 264 14.93 -3.55 -32.91
CA ILE A 264 13.92 -2.64 -32.37
C ILE A 264 14.27 -1.17 -32.62
N GLN A 265 15.55 -0.80 -32.58
CA GLN A 265 15.99 0.58 -32.83
C GLN A 265 15.65 1.08 -34.27
N ASP A 266 15.50 0.15 -35.24
CA ASP A 266 15.22 0.46 -36.64
C ASP A 266 13.71 0.40 -36.94
N PHE A 267 12.85 0.10 -35.97
CA PHE A 267 11.41 0.05 -36.19
C PHE A 267 10.84 1.41 -36.53
N SER A 268 9.83 1.41 -37.40
CA SER A 268 8.93 2.56 -37.53
C SER A 268 8.15 2.77 -36.21
N TYR A 269 7.59 3.95 -36.04
CA TYR A 269 6.73 4.25 -34.87
C TYR A 269 5.59 3.24 -34.73
N GLU A 270 4.92 2.91 -35.83
CA GLU A 270 3.80 1.95 -35.85
C GLU A 270 4.25 0.51 -35.52
N ASP A 271 5.43 0.09 -36.02
CA ASP A 271 5.95 -1.24 -35.71
C ASP A 271 6.39 -1.33 -34.25
N LEU A 272 6.99 -0.27 -33.71
CA LEU A 272 7.33 -0.18 -32.29
C LEU A 272 6.07 -0.23 -31.41
N LYS A 273 5.02 0.49 -31.80
CA LYS A 273 3.71 0.49 -31.10
C LYS A 273 3.07 -0.91 -31.10
N LYS A 274 3.15 -1.64 -32.21
CA LYS A 274 2.71 -3.04 -32.29
C LYS A 274 3.57 -3.96 -31.42
N GLU A 275 4.89 -3.81 -31.44
CA GLU A 275 5.81 -4.63 -30.65
C GLU A 275 5.60 -4.44 -29.15
N MET A 276 5.35 -3.20 -28.69
CA MET A 276 5.07 -2.90 -27.29
C MET A 276 3.78 -3.55 -26.76
N LYS A 277 2.85 -3.92 -27.65
CA LYS A 277 1.61 -4.63 -27.30
C LYS A 277 1.81 -6.13 -27.13
N LYS A 278 2.86 -6.72 -27.73
CA LYS A 278 3.12 -8.17 -27.70
C LYS A 278 3.48 -8.69 -26.30
N SER A 279 3.28 -9.98 -26.09
CA SER A 279 3.74 -10.71 -24.90
C SER A 279 4.77 -11.74 -25.33
N PRO A 280 5.86 -11.93 -24.56
CA PRO A 280 6.20 -11.23 -23.30
C PRO A 280 6.68 -9.80 -23.57
N LYS A 281 6.31 -8.89 -22.67
CA LYS A 281 6.73 -7.48 -22.77
C LYS A 281 8.25 -7.36 -22.72
N PHE A 282 8.82 -6.53 -23.59
CA PHE A 282 10.24 -6.17 -23.55
C PHE A 282 10.50 -4.91 -22.71
N LEU A 283 9.51 -4.04 -22.58
CA LEU A 283 9.60 -2.85 -21.75
C LEU A 283 9.28 -3.18 -20.29
N ARG A 284 10.13 -2.71 -19.37
CA ARG A 284 9.99 -2.85 -17.92
C ARG A 284 9.76 -1.50 -17.28
N THR A 285 8.77 -1.43 -16.39
CA THR A 285 8.43 -0.20 -15.67
C THR A 285 8.99 -0.23 -14.25
N ILE A 286 9.83 0.72 -13.93
CA ILE A 286 10.44 0.86 -12.60
C ILE A 286 9.69 1.94 -11.83
N ARG A 287 8.84 1.52 -10.90
CA ARG A 287 8.06 2.41 -10.04
C ARG A 287 8.92 2.91 -8.89
N SER A 288 9.64 4.01 -9.08
CA SER A 288 10.64 4.52 -8.14
C SER A 288 10.08 4.82 -6.73
N ASN A 289 8.78 5.06 -6.62
CA ASN A 289 8.08 5.31 -5.34
C ASN A 289 7.50 4.05 -4.68
N LYS A 290 7.73 2.86 -5.23
CA LYS A 290 7.23 1.57 -4.71
C LYS A 290 8.36 0.63 -4.29
N ALA A 291 9.53 1.19 -3.93
CA ALA A 291 10.73 0.47 -3.51
C ALA A 291 11.01 -0.79 -4.37
N PRO A 292 11.27 -0.62 -5.67
CA PRO A 292 11.61 -1.75 -6.54
C PRO A 292 12.95 -2.33 -6.11
N ILE A 293 13.14 -3.64 -6.23
CA ILE A 293 14.46 -4.24 -5.98
C ILE A 293 15.30 -4.13 -7.26
N ILE A 294 16.38 -3.35 -7.16
CA ILE A 294 17.37 -3.17 -8.24
C ILE A 294 18.73 -3.61 -7.72
N LEU A 295 19.33 -4.60 -8.37
CA LEU A 295 20.60 -5.19 -8.01
C LEU A 295 21.66 -4.89 -9.07
N ASP A 296 22.92 -5.21 -8.78
CA ASP A 296 24.00 -5.17 -9.76
C ASP A 296 23.70 -6.12 -10.94
N LYS A 297 24.16 -5.74 -12.14
CA LYS A 297 23.96 -6.54 -13.37
C LYS A 297 24.45 -7.98 -13.26
N SER A 298 25.46 -8.25 -12.43
CA SER A 298 26.05 -9.57 -12.28
C SER A 298 25.07 -10.64 -11.79
N TYR A 299 23.97 -10.23 -11.10
CA TYR A 299 22.95 -11.18 -10.63
C TYR A 299 22.14 -11.77 -11.79
N ALA A 300 21.62 -10.95 -12.68
CA ALA A 300 20.87 -11.46 -13.84
C ALA A 300 21.77 -12.07 -14.91
N MET A 301 23.00 -11.59 -15.08
CA MET A 301 23.95 -12.15 -16.07
C MET A 301 24.31 -13.62 -15.82
N LYS A 302 24.11 -14.14 -14.60
CA LYS A 302 24.41 -15.54 -14.24
C LYS A 302 23.27 -16.51 -14.54
N ILE A 303 22.09 -16.01 -14.91
CA ILE A 303 20.88 -16.81 -15.11
C ILE A 303 20.40 -16.78 -16.55
N GLU A 304 19.71 -17.84 -16.99
CA GLU A 304 19.07 -17.87 -18.29
C GLU A 304 17.92 -16.84 -18.41
N PRO A 305 17.75 -16.24 -19.59
CA PRO A 305 18.49 -16.48 -20.84
C PRO A 305 19.79 -15.66 -20.97
N TYR A 306 20.12 -14.79 -20.02
CA TYR A 306 21.22 -13.81 -20.14
C TYR A 306 22.61 -14.48 -20.10
N SER A 307 22.76 -15.56 -19.33
CA SER A 307 24.00 -16.34 -19.24
C SER A 307 24.39 -16.99 -20.59
N ASN A 308 23.43 -17.16 -21.49
CA ASN A 308 23.63 -17.74 -22.82
C ASN A 308 23.93 -16.67 -23.88
N LEU A 309 23.89 -15.37 -23.51
CA LEU A 309 24.20 -14.27 -24.41
C LEU A 309 25.67 -13.86 -24.30
N ASP A 310 26.27 -13.48 -25.46
CA ASP A 310 27.61 -12.88 -25.45
C ASP A 310 27.58 -11.58 -24.59
N PRO A 311 28.45 -11.45 -23.58
CA PRO A 311 28.58 -10.23 -22.81
C PRO A 311 28.80 -8.96 -23.63
N ASN A 312 29.53 -9.05 -24.76
CA ASN A 312 29.72 -7.91 -25.65
C ASN A 312 28.40 -7.52 -26.36
N LEU A 313 27.56 -8.49 -26.72
CA LEU A 313 26.24 -8.23 -27.27
C LEU A 313 25.33 -7.53 -26.24
N ILE A 314 25.36 -7.97 -24.98
CA ILE A 314 24.62 -7.33 -23.89
C ILE A 314 25.06 -5.86 -23.74
N MET A 315 26.39 -5.62 -23.73
CA MET A 315 26.93 -4.25 -23.60
C MET A 315 26.55 -3.38 -24.80
N LYS A 316 26.60 -3.92 -26.03
CA LYS A 316 26.18 -3.23 -27.24
C LYS A 316 24.70 -2.85 -27.20
N ARG A 317 23.82 -3.77 -26.80
CA ARG A 317 22.38 -3.51 -26.62
C ARG A 317 22.12 -2.41 -25.61
N ALA A 318 22.78 -2.47 -24.46
CA ALA A 318 22.65 -1.45 -23.42
C ALA A 318 23.12 -0.06 -23.91
N GLU A 319 24.20 -0.01 -24.70
CA GLU A 319 24.69 1.25 -25.28
C GLU A 319 23.68 1.83 -26.28
N ILE A 320 23.09 0.99 -27.14
CA ILE A 320 22.03 1.43 -28.07
C ILE A 320 20.87 2.05 -27.29
N VAL A 321 20.35 1.36 -26.25
CA VAL A 321 19.23 1.87 -25.46
C VAL A 321 19.59 3.20 -24.79
N LYS A 322 20.79 3.30 -24.19
CA LYS A 322 21.21 4.45 -23.41
C LYS A 322 21.52 5.68 -24.26
N THR A 323 21.93 5.50 -25.53
CA THR A 323 22.32 6.60 -26.43
C THR A 323 21.25 6.95 -27.46
N ASN A 324 20.30 6.06 -27.74
CA ASN A 324 19.25 6.30 -28.74
C ASN A 324 18.08 7.14 -28.14
N GLU A 325 18.23 8.46 -28.19
CA GLU A 325 17.21 9.40 -27.73
C GLU A 325 15.89 9.27 -28.53
N LYS A 326 15.97 9.00 -29.85
CA LYS A 326 14.79 8.83 -30.70
C LYS A 326 13.95 7.64 -30.24
N LEU A 327 14.56 6.47 -30.04
CA LEU A 327 13.86 5.25 -29.57
C LEU A 327 13.17 5.51 -28.22
N SER A 328 13.86 6.18 -27.30
CA SER A 328 13.31 6.50 -25.98
C SER A 328 12.13 7.48 -26.07
N ASN A 329 12.22 8.50 -26.95
CA ASN A 329 11.12 9.43 -27.18
C ASN A 329 9.91 8.74 -27.81
N ASP A 330 10.11 7.89 -28.80
CA ASP A 330 9.04 7.13 -29.45
C ASP A 330 8.31 6.21 -28.44
N ILE A 331 9.06 5.50 -27.58
CA ILE A 331 8.48 4.70 -26.48
C ILE A 331 7.64 5.58 -25.54
N CYS A 332 8.19 6.72 -25.10
CA CYS A 332 7.47 7.63 -24.21
C CYS A 332 6.21 8.21 -24.85
N ASN A 333 6.23 8.53 -26.13
CA ASN A 333 5.05 9.01 -26.86
C ASN A 333 3.97 7.93 -26.96
N ILE A 334 4.33 6.68 -27.30
CA ILE A 334 3.39 5.55 -27.31
C ILE A 334 2.76 5.32 -25.92
N LEU A 335 3.57 5.43 -24.86
CA LEU A 335 3.05 5.32 -23.49
C LEU A 335 2.11 6.47 -23.12
N ARG A 336 2.35 7.69 -23.61
CA ARG A 336 1.46 8.83 -23.42
C ARG A 336 0.13 8.60 -24.10
N GLU A 337 0.13 8.24 -25.40
CA GLU A 337 -1.08 7.94 -26.16
C GLU A 337 -1.92 6.85 -25.46
N ALA A 338 -1.29 5.79 -24.99
CA ALA A 338 -1.98 4.72 -24.28
C ALA A 338 -2.60 5.17 -22.94
N ALA A 339 -1.96 6.12 -22.26
CA ALA A 339 -2.50 6.68 -21.01
C ALA A 339 -3.66 7.65 -21.27
N GLU A 340 -3.58 8.46 -22.32
CA GLU A 340 -4.65 9.37 -22.77
C GLU A 340 -5.88 8.58 -23.22
N GLU A 341 -5.71 7.57 -24.05
CA GLU A 341 -6.78 6.67 -24.49
C GLU A 341 -7.48 5.97 -23.31
N LYS A 342 -6.71 5.56 -22.30
CA LYS A 342 -7.25 4.99 -21.07
C LYS A 342 -8.03 6.02 -20.24
N ALA A 343 -7.57 7.25 -20.17
CA ALA A 343 -8.24 8.33 -19.42
C ALA A 343 -9.59 8.70 -20.08
N GLU A 344 -9.66 8.74 -21.41
CA GLU A 344 -10.91 8.99 -22.16
C GLU A 344 -11.96 7.89 -21.97
N THR A 345 -11.52 6.65 -21.75
CA THR A 345 -12.43 5.50 -21.54
C THR A 345 -12.79 5.27 -20.07
N SER A 346 -12.16 6.00 -19.13
CA SER A 346 -12.50 5.91 -17.72
C SER A 346 -13.81 6.64 -17.41
N SER A 347 -14.64 6.09 -16.49
CA SER A 347 -15.87 6.75 -16.04
C SER A 347 -15.59 8.14 -15.47
N GLN A 348 -16.33 9.15 -15.90
CA GLN A 348 -16.23 10.56 -15.45
C GLN A 348 -17.09 10.81 -14.21
N GLU A 349 -17.21 9.87 -13.30
CA GLU A 349 -17.85 10.18 -12.03
C GLU A 349 -16.96 11.11 -11.22
N ASP A 350 -17.54 12.17 -10.66
CA ASP A 350 -16.81 13.07 -9.76
C ASP A 350 -16.31 12.27 -8.55
N PRO A 351 -15.02 12.34 -8.25
CA PRO A 351 -14.49 11.59 -7.12
C PRO A 351 -14.98 12.15 -5.79
N GLU A 352 -15.28 11.29 -4.86
CA GLU A 352 -15.55 11.71 -3.48
C GLU A 352 -14.29 12.31 -2.82
N PRO A 353 -14.42 13.21 -1.84
CA PRO A 353 -13.28 13.84 -1.17
C PRO A 353 -12.22 12.84 -0.70
N GLU A 354 -12.62 11.66 -0.21
CA GLU A 354 -11.77 10.60 0.28
C GLU A 354 -10.83 10.03 -0.81
N GLU A 355 -11.26 10.05 -2.07
CA GLU A 355 -10.52 9.53 -3.24
C GLU A 355 -9.53 10.55 -3.83
N THR A 356 -9.56 11.81 -3.37
CA THR A 356 -8.87 12.92 -4.02
C THR A 356 -7.47 13.23 -3.50
N ILE A 357 -6.90 12.40 -2.65
CA ILE A 357 -5.55 12.63 -2.10
C ILE A 357 -4.50 12.84 -3.20
N TYR A 358 -4.62 12.16 -4.35
CA TYR A 358 -3.69 12.27 -5.48
C TYR A 358 -4.19 13.21 -6.57
N SER A 359 -5.45 13.15 -6.93
CA SER A 359 -6.06 13.93 -8.02
C SER A 359 -6.35 15.38 -7.62
N GLY A 360 -6.72 15.63 -6.35
CA GLY A 360 -7.04 16.96 -5.83
C GLY A 360 -5.84 17.84 -5.48
N GLY A 361 -4.60 17.32 -5.68
CA GLY A 361 -3.38 18.06 -5.38
C GLY A 361 -3.07 18.20 -3.88
N LEU A 362 -1.90 18.76 -3.59
CA LEU A 362 -1.35 18.94 -2.23
C LEU A 362 -1.32 20.40 -1.79
N ASP A 363 -1.98 21.31 -2.52
CA ASP A 363 -1.93 22.75 -2.19
C ASP A 363 -2.58 23.06 -0.85
N TYR A 364 -3.54 22.22 -0.39
CA TYR A 364 -4.10 22.31 0.97
C TYR A 364 -3.02 22.25 2.07
N LEU A 365 -1.89 21.57 1.85
CA LEU A 365 -0.79 21.56 2.82
C LEU A 365 -0.13 22.93 2.97
N LYS A 366 -0.17 23.76 1.91
CA LYS A 366 0.35 25.13 1.93
C LYS A 366 -0.68 26.12 2.47
N THR A 367 -1.96 25.92 2.17
CA THR A 367 -3.06 26.82 2.56
C THR A 367 -3.61 26.53 3.95
N ASP A 368 -3.76 25.26 4.29
CA ASP A 368 -4.45 24.80 5.50
C ASP A 368 -3.55 24.04 6.48
N GLY A 369 -2.48 23.43 5.97
CA GLY A 369 -1.60 22.54 6.76
C GLY A 369 -0.93 23.20 7.97
N TYR A 370 -0.78 24.53 7.99
CA TYR A 370 -0.26 25.26 9.15
C TYR A 370 -1.30 25.39 10.28
N HIS A 371 -2.57 25.09 10.01
CA HIS A 371 -3.62 25.04 11.01
C HIS A 371 -3.75 23.65 11.67
N PHE A 372 -3.23 22.58 11.06
CA PHE A 372 -3.47 21.22 11.53
C PHE A 372 -3.01 20.98 12.96
N GLU A 373 -1.80 21.40 13.31
CA GLU A 373 -1.31 21.25 14.69
C GLU A 373 -2.22 21.95 15.71
N LYS A 374 -2.61 23.21 15.43
CA LYS A 374 -3.52 23.96 16.30
C LYS A 374 -4.90 23.30 16.39
N PHE A 375 -5.40 22.77 15.26
CA PHE A 375 -6.65 22.03 15.23
C PHE A 375 -6.60 20.81 16.15
N HIS A 376 -5.51 20.03 16.14
CA HIS A 376 -5.41 18.86 16.98
C HIS A 376 -5.28 19.19 18.48
N GLN A 377 -4.64 20.29 18.83
CA GLN A 377 -4.48 20.76 20.21
C GLN A 377 -5.74 21.44 20.81
N ALA A 378 -6.65 21.92 19.96
CA ALA A 378 -7.86 22.63 20.38
C ALA A 378 -8.93 21.68 20.96
N ASP A 379 -9.85 22.24 21.80
CA ASP A 379 -11.08 21.56 22.18
C ASP A 379 -12.08 21.47 21.01
N TRP A 380 -13.14 20.70 21.15
CA TRP A 380 -14.11 20.48 20.07
C TRP A 380 -14.84 21.76 19.64
N PRO A 381 -15.31 22.66 20.55
CA PRO A 381 -15.86 23.95 20.15
C PRO A 381 -14.90 24.82 19.33
N GLU A 382 -13.61 24.86 19.68
CA GLU A 382 -12.62 25.62 18.92
C GLU A 382 -12.29 24.91 17.59
N LYS A 383 -12.19 23.56 17.55
CA LYS A 383 -12.06 22.79 16.30
C LYS A 383 -13.15 23.17 15.30
N PHE A 384 -14.42 23.30 15.79
CA PHE A 384 -15.52 23.68 14.93
C PHE A 384 -15.34 25.11 14.37
N ARG A 385 -14.97 26.08 15.21
CA ARG A 385 -14.68 27.47 14.75
C ARG A 385 -13.51 27.52 13.77
N MET A 386 -12.53 26.63 13.90
CA MET A 386 -11.37 26.59 13.02
C MET A 386 -11.72 26.11 11.59
N LEU A 387 -12.84 25.41 11.38
CA LEU A 387 -13.26 24.99 10.04
C LEU A 387 -13.45 26.19 9.09
N ASP A 388 -13.86 27.36 9.62
CA ASP A 388 -14.00 28.61 8.84
C ASP A 388 -12.66 29.16 8.33
N LYS A 389 -11.53 28.69 8.88
CA LYS A 389 -10.18 29.10 8.47
C LYS A 389 -9.61 28.26 7.33
N PHE A 390 -10.17 27.08 7.11
CA PHE A 390 -9.75 26.22 6.02
C PHE A 390 -10.26 26.75 4.68
N LYS A 391 -9.45 26.57 3.65
CA LYS A 391 -9.75 27.02 2.28
C LYS A 391 -10.10 25.86 1.36
N ASP A 392 -9.62 24.67 1.66
CA ASP A 392 -9.87 23.46 0.88
C ASP A 392 -11.16 22.80 1.40
N ASP A 393 -12.15 22.67 0.54
CA ASP A 393 -13.47 22.11 0.88
C ASP A 393 -13.37 20.67 1.43
N ARG A 394 -12.34 19.92 1.01
CA ARG A 394 -12.07 18.58 1.54
C ARG A 394 -11.73 18.63 3.03
N MET A 395 -10.88 19.58 3.43
CA MET A 395 -10.49 19.74 4.84
C MET A 395 -11.67 20.18 5.70
N ILE A 396 -12.52 21.04 5.17
CA ILE A 396 -13.77 21.43 5.84
C ILE A 396 -14.68 20.20 6.01
N SER A 397 -14.87 19.44 4.94
CA SER A 397 -15.71 18.22 4.95
C SER A 397 -15.20 17.17 5.95
N PHE A 398 -13.89 16.89 5.93
CA PHE A 398 -13.28 15.96 6.88
C PHE A 398 -13.38 16.46 8.32
N GLY A 399 -13.12 17.74 8.57
CA GLY A 399 -13.26 18.33 9.90
C GLY A 399 -14.70 18.24 10.44
N GLN A 400 -15.70 18.49 9.61
CA GLN A 400 -17.12 18.31 9.97
C GLN A 400 -17.43 16.86 10.32
N LYS A 401 -16.91 15.90 9.55
CA LYS A 401 -17.09 14.46 9.77
C LYS A 401 -16.38 13.99 11.05
N LEU A 402 -15.19 14.51 11.34
CA LEU A 402 -14.51 14.23 12.60
C LEU A 402 -15.33 14.71 13.80
N ILE A 403 -15.88 15.95 13.75
CA ILE A 403 -16.72 16.48 14.83
C ILE A 403 -18.01 15.68 14.98
N PHE A 404 -18.63 15.26 13.86
CA PHE A 404 -19.81 14.39 13.88
C PHE A 404 -19.56 13.06 14.62
N ASN A 405 -18.38 12.46 14.44
CA ASN A 405 -18.03 11.19 15.07
C ASN A 405 -17.63 11.34 16.54
N GLU A 406 -16.93 12.43 16.89
CA GLU A 406 -16.28 12.58 18.21
C GLU A 406 -17.08 13.45 19.18
N ALA A 407 -17.75 14.50 18.70
CA ALA A 407 -18.47 15.49 19.49
C ALA A 407 -19.70 16.04 18.72
N PRO A 408 -20.68 15.19 18.38
CA PRO A 408 -21.82 15.57 17.54
C PRO A 408 -22.67 16.71 18.11
N GLU A 409 -22.67 16.89 19.44
CA GLU A 409 -23.38 17.94 20.14
C GLU A 409 -22.87 19.35 19.84
N ILE A 410 -21.65 19.49 19.32
CA ILE A 410 -21.05 20.78 18.93
C ILE A 410 -21.62 21.26 17.59
N LEU A 411 -22.12 20.36 16.76
CA LEU A 411 -22.64 20.72 15.43
C LEU A 411 -24.00 21.41 15.54
N PRO A 412 -24.24 22.50 14.76
CA PRO A 412 -25.58 23.04 14.59
C PRO A 412 -26.56 21.96 14.10
N LYS A 413 -27.79 21.96 14.61
CA LYS A 413 -28.79 20.92 14.31
C LYS A 413 -28.96 20.65 12.81
N GLU A 414 -29.01 21.68 12.00
CA GLU A 414 -29.18 21.53 10.55
C GLU A 414 -27.92 20.91 9.88
N MET A 415 -26.74 21.26 10.37
CA MET A 415 -25.50 20.66 9.89
C MET A 415 -25.42 19.18 10.29
N HIS A 416 -25.74 18.87 11.54
CA HIS A 416 -25.79 17.48 12.02
C HIS A 416 -26.76 16.63 11.17
N LYS A 417 -27.98 17.13 10.91
CA LYS A 417 -28.95 16.45 10.04
C LYS A 417 -28.43 16.25 8.61
N LYS A 418 -27.81 17.28 8.04
CA LYS A 418 -27.23 17.19 6.68
C LYS A 418 -26.14 16.12 6.59
N ILE A 419 -25.25 16.04 7.59
CA ILE A 419 -24.18 15.03 7.64
C ILE A 419 -24.81 13.65 7.82
N LYS A 420 -25.75 13.48 8.77
CA LYS A 420 -26.44 12.22 9.02
C LYS A 420 -27.13 11.70 7.77
N ARG A 421 -27.82 12.59 7.03
CA ARG A 421 -28.49 12.23 5.78
C ARG A 421 -27.49 11.79 4.70
N LYS A 422 -26.37 12.51 4.53
CA LYS A 422 -25.34 12.11 3.58
C LYS A 422 -24.74 10.75 3.92
N ILE A 423 -24.55 10.43 5.19
CA ILE A 423 -24.12 9.11 5.64
C ILE A 423 -25.19 8.06 5.32
N ALA A 424 -26.45 8.33 5.62
CA ALA A 424 -27.57 7.44 5.32
C ALA A 424 -27.65 7.12 3.83
N GLU A 425 -27.58 8.15 2.97
CA GLU A 425 -27.55 7.99 1.51
C GLU A 425 -26.40 7.07 1.04
N ARG A 426 -25.24 7.12 1.71
CA ARG A 426 -24.10 6.24 1.40
C ARG A 426 -24.32 4.81 1.87
N ILE A 427 -24.62 4.61 3.14
CA ILE A 427 -24.63 3.25 3.72
C ILE A 427 -25.87 2.45 3.36
N LEU A 428 -27.00 3.12 3.07
CA LEU A 428 -28.26 2.50 2.66
C LEU A 428 -28.42 2.36 1.14
N SER A 429 -27.41 2.76 0.35
CA SER A 429 -27.44 2.59 -1.11
C SER A 429 -27.56 1.11 -1.47
N THR A 430 -28.47 0.81 -2.41
CA THR A 430 -28.62 -0.52 -3.03
C THR A 430 -27.89 -0.63 -4.36
N ASN A 431 -27.17 0.43 -4.78
CA ASN A 431 -26.30 0.38 -5.93
C ASN A 431 -24.94 -0.22 -5.54
N LYS A 432 -24.22 -0.70 -6.55
CA LYS A 432 -22.82 -1.09 -6.36
C LYS A 432 -21.96 0.16 -6.16
N GLU A 433 -21.53 0.37 -4.93
CA GLU A 433 -20.75 1.53 -4.52
C GLU A 433 -19.24 1.22 -4.41
N LYS A 434 -18.45 2.27 -4.22
CA LYS A 434 -17.02 2.20 -3.97
C LYS A 434 -16.67 1.92 -2.49
N TRP A 435 -17.62 2.13 -1.60
CA TRP A 435 -17.56 1.85 -0.16
C TRP A 435 -18.46 0.68 0.19
N THR A 436 -18.32 0.14 1.37
CA THR A 436 -19.18 -0.94 1.87
C THR A 436 -20.55 -0.38 2.24
N THR A 437 -21.61 -0.91 1.64
CA THR A 437 -23.01 -0.62 1.99
C THR A 437 -23.55 -1.69 2.95
N ILE A 438 -24.72 -1.43 3.53
CA ILE A 438 -25.43 -2.43 4.34
C ILE A 438 -25.82 -3.64 3.48
N GLU A 439 -26.19 -3.43 2.21
CA GLU A 439 -26.45 -4.53 1.29
C GLU A 439 -25.19 -5.37 1.02
N ASP A 440 -24.05 -4.75 0.77
CA ASP A 440 -22.77 -5.48 0.61
C ASP A 440 -22.42 -6.29 1.86
N PHE A 441 -22.66 -5.71 3.05
CA PHE A 441 -22.47 -6.44 4.31
C PHE A 441 -23.34 -7.69 4.35
N HIS A 442 -24.65 -7.57 4.11
CA HIS A 442 -25.55 -8.72 4.17
C HIS A 442 -25.23 -9.78 3.14
N LEU A 443 -24.86 -9.40 1.92
CA LEU A 443 -24.45 -10.34 0.87
C LEU A 443 -23.20 -11.15 1.28
N ASP A 444 -22.18 -10.48 1.80
CA ASP A 444 -20.97 -11.19 2.27
C ASP A 444 -21.24 -12.00 3.54
N TRP A 445 -22.08 -11.49 4.45
CA TRP A 445 -22.48 -12.21 5.66
C TRP A 445 -23.20 -13.52 5.32
N VAL A 446 -24.18 -13.51 4.40
CA VAL A 446 -24.87 -14.74 3.92
C VAL A 446 -23.88 -15.74 3.32
N ASN A 447 -22.98 -15.24 2.44
CA ASN A 447 -21.94 -16.08 1.83
C ASN A 447 -21.03 -16.73 2.88
N LEU A 448 -20.67 -16.03 3.96
CA LEU A 448 -19.87 -16.57 5.04
C LEU A 448 -20.65 -17.53 5.95
N TYR A 449 -21.92 -17.23 6.19
CA TYR A 449 -22.79 -18.02 7.03
C TYR A 449 -23.09 -19.40 6.42
N GLU A 450 -23.30 -19.45 5.10
CA GLU A 450 -23.61 -20.66 4.36
C GLU A 450 -22.37 -21.49 3.96
N ASN A 451 -21.17 -20.90 3.94
CA ASN A 451 -19.94 -21.55 3.49
C ASN A 451 -19.11 -22.07 4.67
N ASP A 452 -19.26 -23.37 4.95
CA ASP A 452 -18.53 -24.04 6.02
C ASP A 452 -17.02 -24.17 5.77
N ASP A 453 -16.57 -24.11 4.52
CA ASP A 453 -15.13 -24.24 4.17
C ASP A 453 -14.31 -23.00 4.56
N LYS A 454 -14.95 -21.84 4.72
CA LYS A 454 -14.30 -20.60 5.13
C LYS A 454 -14.25 -20.47 6.65
N MET A 455 -13.39 -21.24 7.29
CA MET A 455 -13.25 -21.23 8.76
C MET A 455 -12.36 -20.12 9.29
N PHE A 456 -11.53 -19.48 8.45
CA PHE A 456 -10.50 -18.54 8.89
C PHE A 456 -9.67 -19.12 10.05
N SER A 457 -9.54 -18.39 11.18
CA SER A 457 -8.89 -18.92 12.39
C SER A 457 -9.89 -19.28 13.51
N PHE A 458 -11.19 -19.50 13.21
CA PHE A 458 -12.16 -19.96 14.19
C PHE A 458 -11.93 -21.45 14.54
N SER A 459 -12.06 -21.77 15.81
CA SER A 459 -11.80 -23.14 16.31
C SER A 459 -12.85 -24.14 15.86
N ASN A 460 -14.08 -23.67 15.63
CA ASN A 460 -15.22 -24.47 15.19
C ASN A 460 -16.31 -23.59 14.55
N LYS A 461 -17.30 -24.24 13.93
CA LYS A 461 -18.42 -23.59 13.26
C LYS A 461 -19.27 -22.73 14.22
N ASP A 462 -19.52 -23.20 15.43
CA ASP A 462 -20.37 -22.48 16.39
C ASP A 462 -19.74 -21.15 16.81
N GLU A 463 -18.41 -21.14 17.01
CA GLU A 463 -17.66 -19.89 17.27
C GLU A 463 -17.79 -18.91 16.11
N LYS A 464 -17.64 -19.38 14.86
CA LYS A 464 -17.79 -18.56 13.64
C LYS A 464 -19.22 -18.01 13.54
N LEU A 465 -20.24 -18.84 13.71
CA LEU A 465 -21.64 -18.40 13.60
C LEU A 465 -21.99 -17.38 14.68
N LYS A 466 -21.59 -17.63 15.94
CA LYS A 466 -21.78 -16.66 17.03
C LYS A 466 -21.11 -15.31 16.73
N PHE A 467 -19.91 -15.32 16.14
CA PHE A 467 -19.23 -14.10 15.71
C PHE A 467 -20.03 -13.38 14.63
N LEU A 468 -20.48 -14.11 13.60
CA LEU A 468 -21.27 -13.57 12.49
C LEU A 468 -22.61 -12.99 12.96
N ASP A 469 -23.31 -13.66 13.87
CA ASP A 469 -24.57 -13.17 14.44
C ASP A 469 -24.36 -11.87 15.20
N GLY A 470 -23.28 -11.78 15.99
CA GLY A 470 -22.95 -10.55 16.72
C GLY A 470 -22.68 -9.35 15.78
N ILE A 471 -21.88 -9.52 14.74
CA ILE A 471 -21.61 -8.41 13.79
C ILE A 471 -22.85 -8.04 12.97
N LYS A 472 -23.73 -9.01 12.69
CA LYS A 472 -25.00 -8.74 12.03
C LYS A 472 -25.92 -7.87 12.90
N GLU A 473 -26.11 -8.22 14.17
CA GLU A 473 -26.89 -7.43 15.12
C GLU A 473 -26.37 -5.98 15.21
N TYR A 474 -25.05 -5.81 15.21
CA TYR A 474 -24.42 -4.48 15.19
C TYR A 474 -24.81 -3.68 13.95
N VAL A 475 -24.77 -4.28 12.75
CA VAL A 475 -25.08 -3.59 11.50
C VAL A 475 -26.58 -3.36 11.35
N ASP A 476 -27.45 -4.29 11.79
CA ASP A 476 -28.90 -4.11 11.80
C ASP A 476 -29.27 -2.88 12.69
N ASN A 477 -28.63 -2.70 13.84
CA ASN A 477 -28.80 -1.50 14.69
C ASN A 477 -28.28 -0.21 14.02
N LEU A 478 -27.18 -0.31 13.29
CA LEU A 478 -26.65 0.82 12.50
C LEU A 478 -27.66 1.23 11.42
N GLU A 479 -28.22 0.26 10.69
CA GLU A 479 -29.25 0.47 9.68
C GLU A 479 -30.45 1.22 10.26
N GLN A 480 -31.02 0.73 11.37
CA GLN A 480 -32.14 1.40 12.05
C GLN A 480 -31.80 2.84 12.44
N THR A 481 -30.57 3.10 12.90
CA THR A 481 -30.12 4.45 13.28
C THR A 481 -30.17 5.44 12.12
N TYR A 482 -29.99 4.97 10.89
CA TYR A 482 -29.91 5.81 9.68
C TYR A 482 -31.15 5.76 8.79
N GLN A 483 -32.07 4.81 8.98
CA GLN A 483 -33.32 4.73 8.22
C GLN A 483 -34.21 5.99 8.44
N ASP A 484 -34.14 6.59 9.63
CA ASP A 484 -34.91 7.78 9.99
C ASP A 484 -34.10 9.10 9.84
N ALA A 485 -33.08 9.14 8.99
CA ALA A 485 -32.14 10.27 8.89
C ALA A 485 -32.62 11.42 8.00
#